data_dcdd4391d71a6f09d08e5db1b2bbcf42
#
_entry.id   dcdd4391d71a6f09d08e5db1b2bbcf42
#
_cell.length_a   1.000
_cell.length_b   1.000
_cell.length_c   1.000
_cell.angle_alpha   90.00
_cell.angle_beta   90.00
_cell.angle_gamma   90.00
#
_symmetry.space_group_name_H-M   'P 1'
#
loop_
_entity.id
_entity.type
_entity.pdbx_description
1 polymer ?
#
loop_
_entity_poly.entity_id
_entity_poly.type
_entity_poly.pdbx_seq_one_letter_code
_entity_poly.pdbx_strand_id
1 'polypeptide(L)'
;MRVIVGWALCLVLLSACSREGSEISAFVGAEIWDGTGSDFISNGVILVHDGRISEVGSDEEIVIPSGADVEDLSGRIIVPGLINTHGHVGGVLGLDSGYYNRENLIRQLRLYADYGITTVNSLGGDGEEGKILRDEQVSIADLDRARLYIAGEVITGTTSSEVLEVLQRNAELDVNWMKIRVDDNLGSTSKMPVNLFSTIIDRSHELGFKLASHLFYLEDAKDLLRAGTDFIAHSIRDVNVDEEFLDLLSQSGVCYSPTLTREVSTFIYENRPDFFDDPFFLKHADTVVVNKLSEVVRQQAVRENTSAQGYKRGLPIAMENLKSIVDAGLPIGFGTDTGPAGRFQGFFEHMELVLMQRAGMSPEQILRSATGEAAKCLGLEQEMGTLQPNRWADFIVLTENPLENVRNMRNIESVWIAGNRIG
;
A
#
# COMPACT_ATOMS: atom_id res chain seq x y z
N MET A 1 62.20 -51.66 29.40
CA MET A 1 61.51 -50.37 29.46
C MET A 1 60.38 -50.37 28.42
N ARG A 2 59.13 -50.67 28.79
CA ARG A 2 57.97 -50.67 27.88
C ARG A 2 57.18 -49.37 28.18
N VAL A 3 57.09 -48.52 27.14
CA VAL A 3 56.28 -47.29 27.17
C VAL A 3 54.86 -47.64 26.74
N ILE A 4 53.88 -47.44 27.64
CA ILE A 4 52.47 -47.58 27.39
C ILE A 4 51.97 -46.18 26.91
N VAL A 5 51.53 -46.10 25.65
CA VAL A 5 50.87 -44.93 25.12
C VAL A 5 49.34 -45.12 25.31
N GLY A 6 48.79 -44.29 26.25
CA GLY A 6 47.38 -44.25 26.48
C GLY A 6 46.66 -43.35 25.45
N TRP A 7 45.69 -43.90 24.73
CA TRP A 7 44.78 -43.17 23.87
C TRP A 7 43.61 -42.61 24.71
N ALA A 8 43.55 -41.30 24.83
CA ALA A 8 42.37 -40.61 25.39
C ALA A 8 41.32 -40.45 24.28
N LEU A 9 40.20 -41.14 24.46
CA LEU A 9 39.03 -41.01 23.55
C LEU A 9 38.27 -39.76 23.99
N CYS A 10 38.38 -38.64 23.24
CA CYS A 10 37.51 -37.49 23.36
C CYS A 10 36.13 -37.82 22.78
N LEU A 11 35.11 -38.08 23.62
CA LEU A 11 33.70 -38.06 23.24
C LEU A 11 33.31 -36.59 22.97
N VAL A 12 33.19 -36.23 21.70
CA VAL A 12 32.49 -35.01 21.30
C VAL A 12 30.99 -35.27 21.40
N LEU A 13 30.37 -34.78 22.48
CA LEU A 13 28.92 -34.65 22.57
C LEU A 13 28.47 -33.60 21.53
N LEU A 14 28.01 -34.07 20.38
CA LEU A 14 27.21 -33.27 19.46
C LEU A 14 25.88 -33.00 20.16
N SER A 15 25.75 -31.83 20.81
CA SER A 15 24.47 -31.26 21.15
C SER A 15 23.75 -30.97 19.84
N ALA A 16 22.86 -31.87 19.44
CA ALA A 16 21.85 -31.54 18.46
C ALA A 16 21.00 -30.42 19.07
N CYS A 17 21.19 -29.18 18.64
CA CYS A 17 20.15 -28.16 18.77
C CYS A 17 18.94 -28.73 18.03
N SER A 18 18.00 -29.31 18.78
CA SER A 18 16.63 -29.42 18.28
C SER A 18 16.19 -28.00 17.97
N ARG A 19 16.00 -27.64 16.69
CA ARG A 19 15.11 -26.55 16.32
C ARG A 19 13.80 -26.92 17.02
N GLU A 20 13.43 -26.17 18.06
CA GLU A 20 12.06 -26.16 18.54
C GLU A 20 11.21 -25.94 17.30
N GLY A 21 10.27 -26.84 17.03
CA GLY A 21 9.36 -26.69 15.90
C GLY A 21 8.66 -25.35 16.09
N SER A 22 8.59 -24.54 15.03
CA SER A 22 7.92 -23.25 15.09
C SER A 22 6.51 -23.47 15.62
N GLU A 23 6.15 -22.64 16.60
CA GLU A 23 4.87 -22.72 17.29
C GLU A 23 3.75 -22.38 16.32
N ILE A 24 2.70 -23.19 16.24
CA ILE A 24 1.53 -22.89 15.41
C ILE A 24 0.64 -21.97 16.20
N SER A 25 0.28 -20.81 15.61
CA SER A 25 -0.75 -19.93 16.15
C SER A 25 -2.09 -20.25 15.50
N ALA A 26 -3.15 -20.29 16.30
CA ALA A 26 -4.52 -20.55 15.85
C ALA A 26 -5.43 -19.39 16.26
N PHE A 27 -6.05 -18.72 15.29
CA PHE A 27 -7.02 -17.64 15.49
C PHE A 27 -8.41 -18.23 15.25
N VAL A 28 -9.30 -18.17 16.25
CA VAL A 28 -10.54 -18.95 16.25
C VAL A 28 -11.78 -18.13 16.57
N GLY A 29 -12.93 -18.55 16.04
CA GLY A 29 -14.26 -18.05 16.43
C GLY A 29 -14.72 -16.77 15.74
N ALA A 30 -13.90 -16.16 14.88
CA ALA A 30 -14.27 -14.96 14.16
C ALA A 30 -15.13 -15.26 12.92
N GLU A 31 -15.85 -14.23 12.44
CA GLU A 31 -16.37 -14.17 11.07
C GLU A 31 -15.22 -13.74 10.14
N ILE A 32 -14.78 -14.59 9.22
CA ILE A 32 -13.65 -14.29 8.34
C ILE A 32 -14.15 -13.92 6.94
N TRP A 33 -13.84 -12.71 6.48
CA TRP A 33 -13.90 -12.35 5.07
C TRP A 33 -12.50 -12.51 4.47
N ASP A 34 -12.32 -13.50 3.62
CA ASP A 34 -10.99 -13.91 3.14
C ASP A 34 -10.41 -13.03 2.01
N GLY A 35 -11.18 -12.06 1.49
CA GLY A 35 -10.76 -11.16 0.41
C GLY A 35 -10.91 -11.74 -0.99
N THR A 36 -11.41 -12.95 -1.17
CA THR A 36 -11.63 -13.57 -2.50
C THR A 36 -12.93 -13.11 -3.17
N GLY A 37 -13.86 -12.51 -2.40
CA GLY A 37 -15.21 -12.18 -2.83
C GLY A 37 -16.23 -13.27 -2.52
N SER A 38 -15.86 -14.24 -1.69
CA SER A 38 -16.74 -15.25 -1.12
C SER A 38 -17.51 -14.71 0.08
N ASP A 39 -18.56 -15.43 0.51
CA ASP A 39 -19.27 -15.16 1.77
C ASP A 39 -18.33 -15.30 2.96
N PHE A 40 -18.73 -14.78 4.12
CA PHE A 40 -18.00 -14.95 5.35
C PHE A 40 -17.88 -16.42 5.75
N ILE A 41 -16.71 -16.81 6.25
CA ILE A 41 -16.49 -18.08 6.94
C ILE A 41 -16.90 -17.87 8.41
N SER A 42 -18.03 -18.47 8.82
CA SER A 42 -18.53 -18.36 10.20
C SER A 42 -17.77 -19.29 11.13
N ASN A 43 -17.55 -18.87 12.39
CA ASN A 43 -16.71 -19.55 13.36
C ASN A 43 -15.34 -19.94 12.76
N GLY A 44 -14.76 -18.99 12.04
CA GLY A 44 -13.57 -19.23 11.26
C GLY A 44 -12.35 -19.56 12.10
N VAL A 45 -11.45 -20.33 11.50
CA VAL A 45 -10.15 -20.71 12.04
C VAL A 45 -9.07 -20.35 11.03
N ILE A 46 -8.02 -19.64 11.48
CA ILE A 46 -6.79 -19.43 10.72
C ILE A 46 -5.65 -20.08 11.48
N LEU A 47 -4.96 -21.03 10.86
CA LEU A 47 -3.71 -21.57 11.39
C LEU A 47 -2.53 -20.88 10.73
N VAL A 48 -1.57 -20.45 11.55
CA VAL A 48 -0.38 -19.74 11.11
C VAL A 48 0.87 -20.49 11.54
N HIS A 49 1.79 -20.67 10.62
CA HIS A 49 3.09 -21.30 10.84
C HIS A 49 4.17 -20.53 10.08
N ASP A 50 5.25 -20.15 10.75
CA ASP A 50 6.34 -19.34 10.17
C ASP A 50 5.84 -18.04 9.49
N GLY A 51 4.85 -17.37 10.10
CA GLY A 51 4.28 -16.12 9.60
C GLY A 51 3.35 -16.27 8.39
N ARG A 52 3.11 -17.50 7.93
CA ARG A 52 2.23 -17.80 6.80
C ARG A 52 0.99 -18.57 7.25
N ILE A 53 -0.11 -18.34 6.55
CA ILE A 53 -1.33 -19.12 6.72
C ILE A 53 -1.06 -20.53 6.23
N SER A 54 -1.21 -21.52 7.12
CA SER A 54 -1.16 -22.93 6.74
C SER A 54 -2.53 -23.47 6.34
N GLU A 55 -3.59 -23.07 7.09
CA GLU A 55 -4.97 -23.43 6.81
C GLU A 55 -5.91 -22.28 7.18
N VAL A 56 -7.04 -22.18 6.46
CA VAL A 56 -8.15 -21.27 6.77
C VAL A 56 -9.47 -21.94 6.38
N GLY A 57 -10.48 -21.87 7.25
CA GLY A 57 -11.79 -22.50 7.04
C GLY A 57 -12.65 -22.36 8.29
N SER A 58 -13.76 -23.10 8.37
CA SER A 58 -14.61 -23.16 9.55
C SER A 58 -14.05 -24.09 10.63
N ASP A 59 -14.53 -23.97 11.86
CA ASP A 59 -14.21 -24.87 12.98
C ASP A 59 -14.70 -26.32 12.75
N GLU A 60 -15.62 -26.53 11.82
CA GLU A 60 -16.06 -27.88 11.41
C GLU A 60 -15.05 -28.55 10.44
N GLU A 61 -14.25 -27.75 9.72
CA GLU A 61 -13.32 -28.21 8.67
C GLU A 61 -11.89 -28.33 9.18
N ILE A 62 -11.47 -27.47 10.13
CA ILE A 62 -10.08 -27.35 10.57
C ILE A 62 -9.90 -27.93 11.97
N VAL A 63 -8.94 -28.85 12.10
CA VAL A 63 -8.54 -29.41 13.40
C VAL A 63 -7.37 -28.61 13.95
N ILE A 64 -7.59 -27.94 15.07
CA ILE A 64 -6.52 -27.18 15.75
C ILE A 64 -5.49 -28.17 16.33
N PRO A 65 -4.20 -28.06 15.95
CA PRO A 65 -3.16 -28.93 16.46
C PRO A 65 -3.00 -28.82 17.98
N SER A 66 -2.74 -29.97 18.63
CA SER A 66 -2.43 -29.98 20.07
C SER A 66 -1.13 -29.21 20.33
N GLY A 67 -1.22 -28.19 21.20
CA GLY A 67 -0.07 -27.31 21.51
C GLY A 67 0.02 -26.06 20.67
N ALA A 68 -0.97 -25.78 19.81
CA ALA A 68 -1.08 -24.48 19.16
C ALA A 68 -1.35 -23.36 20.19
N ASP A 69 -0.77 -22.19 19.95
CA ASP A 69 -1.14 -20.97 20.69
C ASP A 69 -2.47 -20.45 20.13
N VAL A 70 -3.50 -20.39 20.96
CA VAL A 70 -4.88 -20.12 20.55
C VAL A 70 -5.30 -18.72 20.98
N GLU A 71 -5.63 -17.87 20.00
CA GLU A 71 -6.27 -16.56 20.19
C GLU A 71 -7.76 -16.67 19.87
N ASP A 72 -8.62 -16.50 20.89
CA ASP A 72 -10.08 -16.48 20.72
C ASP A 72 -10.56 -15.11 20.28
N LEU A 73 -11.08 -15.06 19.06
CA LEU A 73 -11.63 -13.87 18.39
C LEU A 73 -13.14 -13.97 18.19
N SER A 74 -13.84 -14.72 19.03
CA SER A 74 -15.29 -14.87 19.00
C SER A 74 -16.02 -13.52 19.03
N GLY A 75 -16.97 -13.33 18.10
CA GLY A 75 -17.71 -12.08 17.94
C GLY A 75 -16.91 -10.95 17.27
N ARG A 76 -15.76 -11.27 16.66
CA ARG A 76 -14.94 -10.36 15.84
C ARG A 76 -15.04 -10.70 14.36
N ILE A 77 -14.54 -9.78 13.56
CA ILE A 77 -14.47 -9.94 12.12
C ILE A 77 -13.01 -9.85 11.73
N ILE A 78 -12.56 -10.80 10.92
CA ILE A 78 -11.22 -10.77 10.33
C ILE A 78 -11.33 -10.43 8.85
N VAL A 79 -10.49 -9.50 8.40
CA VAL A 79 -10.30 -9.16 6.99
C VAL A 79 -8.81 -9.14 6.65
N PRO A 80 -8.39 -9.34 5.39
CA PRO A 80 -6.98 -9.18 5.01
C PRO A 80 -6.47 -7.80 5.35
N GLY A 81 -5.17 -7.67 5.63
CA GLY A 81 -4.50 -6.39 5.78
C GLY A 81 -4.62 -5.54 4.51
N LEU A 82 -4.78 -4.23 4.69
CA LEU A 82 -4.89 -3.30 3.57
C LEU A 82 -3.54 -3.10 2.89
N ILE A 83 -3.56 -3.00 1.56
CA ILE A 83 -2.41 -2.77 0.69
C ILE A 83 -2.58 -1.43 0.01
N ASN A 84 -1.69 -0.47 0.30
CA ASN A 84 -1.61 0.80 -0.41
C ASN A 84 -0.68 0.67 -1.62
N THR A 85 -1.24 0.67 -2.83
CA THR A 85 -0.48 0.53 -4.08
C THR A 85 0.29 1.80 -4.46
N HIS A 86 0.01 2.93 -3.81
CA HIS A 86 0.64 4.21 -4.08
C HIS A 86 0.74 5.08 -2.83
N GLY A 87 1.82 4.95 -2.10
CA GLY A 87 2.22 5.82 -1.00
C GLY A 87 3.63 6.37 -1.20
N HIS A 88 4.12 7.13 -0.23
CA HIS A 88 5.51 7.57 -0.10
C HIS A 88 5.95 7.41 1.36
N VAL A 89 7.16 6.88 1.58
CA VAL A 89 7.64 6.54 2.92
C VAL A 89 9.01 7.17 3.19
N GLY A 90 9.20 7.71 4.38
CA GLY A 90 10.50 8.13 4.90
C GLY A 90 10.96 9.53 4.54
N GLY A 91 10.42 10.16 3.49
CA GLY A 91 10.93 11.44 2.98
C GLY A 91 10.60 12.68 3.83
N VAL A 92 9.54 12.61 4.64
CA VAL A 92 9.00 13.75 5.39
C VAL A 92 8.92 13.41 6.88
N LEU A 93 9.26 14.40 7.73
CA LEU A 93 9.02 14.39 9.17
C LEU A 93 8.25 15.66 9.55
N GLY A 94 7.05 15.49 10.07
CA GLY A 94 6.13 16.60 10.29
C GLY A 94 5.72 17.26 8.96
N LEU A 95 6.18 18.49 8.71
CA LEU A 95 5.99 19.19 7.42
C LEU A 95 7.30 19.42 6.65
N ASP A 96 8.41 18.95 7.17
CA ASP A 96 9.73 19.19 6.62
C ASP A 96 10.23 17.97 5.84
N SER A 97 10.82 18.18 4.67
CA SER A 97 11.41 17.13 3.82
C SER A 97 12.90 16.90 4.15
N GLY A 98 13.48 15.83 3.56
CA GLY A 98 14.91 15.51 3.73
C GLY A 98 15.21 14.56 4.90
N TYR A 99 14.21 13.83 5.36
CA TYR A 99 14.33 12.91 6.50
C TYR A 99 14.34 11.43 6.07
N TYR A 100 14.80 11.13 4.86
CA TYR A 100 14.88 9.74 4.38
C TYR A 100 16.01 8.99 5.09
N ASN A 101 15.65 8.29 6.14
CA ASN A 101 16.55 7.47 6.95
C ASN A 101 15.77 6.31 7.60
N ARG A 102 16.52 5.30 8.08
CA ARG A 102 15.95 4.07 8.65
C ARG A 102 14.93 4.33 9.78
N GLU A 103 15.24 5.23 10.69
CA GLU A 103 14.36 5.52 11.84
C GLU A 103 13.02 6.08 11.39
N ASN A 104 13.03 7.06 10.49
CA ASN A 104 11.80 7.67 9.98
C ASN A 104 10.99 6.70 9.09
N LEU A 105 11.69 5.88 8.30
CA LEU A 105 11.05 4.81 7.52
C LEU A 105 10.30 3.83 8.43
N ILE A 106 10.96 3.27 9.45
CA ILE A 106 10.34 2.33 10.41
C ILE A 106 9.18 2.98 11.14
N ARG A 107 9.35 4.23 11.61
CA ARG A 107 8.29 4.99 12.29
C ARG A 107 7.05 5.12 11.41
N GLN A 108 7.21 5.46 10.14
CA GLN A 108 6.10 5.62 9.21
C GLN A 108 5.45 4.29 8.84
N LEU A 109 6.24 3.23 8.65
CA LEU A 109 5.72 1.88 8.38
C LEU A 109 4.93 1.32 9.59
N ARG A 110 5.36 1.61 10.82
CA ARG A 110 4.57 1.29 12.02
C ARG A 110 3.27 2.09 12.06
N LEU A 111 3.32 3.38 11.73
CA LEU A 111 2.11 4.20 11.65
C LEU A 111 1.11 3.65 10.63
N TYR A 112 1.55 3.19 9.47
CA TYR A 112 0.67 2.52 8.52
C TYR A 112 0.04 1.26 9.14
N ALA A 113 0.84 0.42 9.79
CA ALA A 113 0.37 -0.80 10.43
C ALA A 113 -0.68 -0.52 11.53
N ASP A 114 -0.49 0.51 12.35
CA ASP A 114 -1.45 0.94 13.39
C ASP A 114 -2.83 1.29 12.83
N TYR A 115 -2.90 1.67 11.54
CA TYR A 115 -4.13 1.93 10.81
C TYR A 115 -4.60 0.75 9.93
N GLY A 116 -4.00 -0.43 10.08
CA GLY A 116 -4.38 -1.63 9.33
C GLY A 116 -3.81 -1.72 7.92
N ILE A 117 -2.92 -0.81 7.52
CA ILE A 117 -2.23 -0.90 6.24
C ILE A 117 -0.98 -1.77 6.45
N THR A 118 -1.02 -3.01 5.99
CA THR A 118 0.03 -4.00 6.21
C THR A 118 1.10 -4.01 5.11
N THR A 119 0.82 -3.35 3.99
CA THR A 119 1.76 -3.24 2.87
C THR A 119 1.62 -1.88 2.17
N VAL A 120 2.75 -1.28 1.84
CA VAL A 120 2.83 -0.01 1.10
C VAL A 120 3.81 -0.15 -0.06
N ASN A 121 3.35 0.20 -1.26
CA ASN A 121 4.20 0.43 -2.41
C ASN A 121 4.56 1.93 -2.47
N SER A 122 5.79 2.27 -2.08
CA SER A 122 6.32 3.63 -2.16
C SER A 122 6.69 3.94 -3.61
N LEU A 123 5.92 4.82 -4.25
CA LEU A 123 6.11 5.16 -5.66
C LEU A 123 6.94 6.44 -5.85
N GLY A 124 8.07 6.49 -5.18
CA GLY A 124 9.10 7.50 -5.45
C GLY A 124 9.67 8.20 -4.23
N GLY A 125 10.91 8.67 -4.36
CA GLY A 125 11.70 9.27 -3.30
C GLY A 125 12.43 8.25 -2.43
N ASP A 126 12.55 7.01 -2.92
CA ASP A 126 13.19 5.91 -2.20
C ASP A 126 14.70 5.83 -2.51
N GLY A 127 15.45 5.25 -1.59
CA GLY A 127 16.89 5.07 -1.69
C GLY A 127 17.35 3.82 -0.94
N GLU A 128 18.67 3.73 -0.68
CA GLU A 128 19.33 2.54 -0.15
C GLU A 128 18.73 2.03 1.17
N GLU A 129 18.34 2.94 2.09
CA GLU A 129 17.73 2.53 3.36
C GLU A 129 16.38 1.82 3.15
N GLY A 130 15.59 2.26 2.18
CA GLY A 130 14.33 1.60 1.82
C GLY A 130 14.58 0.22 1.20
N LYS A 131 15.60 0.09 0.35
CA LYS A 131 16.02 -1.20 -0.19
C LYS A 131 16.41 -2.18 0.91
N ILE A 132 17.24 -1.74 1.86
CA ILE A 132 17.68 -2.57 3.00
C ILE A 132 16.45 -3.03 3.80
N LEU A 133 15.50 -2.13 4.13
CA LEU A 133 14.30 -2.47 4.88
C LEU A 133 13.38 -3.44 4.11
N ARG A 134 13.25 -3.27 2.80
CA ARG A 134 12.50 -4.19 1.93
C ARG A 134 13.14 -5.59 1.91
N ASP A 135 14.45 -5.66 1.76
CA ASP A 135 15.17 -6.92 1.63
C ASP A 135 15.16 -7.71 2.95
N GLU A 136 15.27 -7.04 4.09
CA GLU A 136 15.26 -7.69 5.40
C GLU A 136 13.88 -8.18 5.86
N GLN A 137 12.78 -7.55 5.42
CA GLN A 137 11.42 -7.81 5.94
C GLN A 137 10.95 -9.26 5.80
N VAL A 138 11.48 -10.01 4.83
CA VAL A 138 11.10 -11.41 4.59
C VAL A 138 11.75 -12.39 5.57
N SER A 139 12.78 -11.95 6.28
CA SER A 139 13.56 -12.75 7.22
C SER A 139 13.31 -12.39 8.69
N ILE A 140 12.54 -11.33 8.96
CA ILE A 140 12.22 -10.89 10.33
C ILE A 140 11.01 -11.68 10.80
N ALA A 141 11.21 -12.57 11.79
CA ALA A 141 10.16 -13.41 12.33
C ALA A 141 9.09 -12.59 13.07
N ASP A 142 9.49 -11.52 13.77
CA ASP A 142 8.65 -10.62 14.55
C ASP A 142 8.51 -9.25 13.83
N LEU A 143 8.15 -9.27 12.56
CA LEU A 143 7.96 -8.05 11.78
C LEU A 143 6.84 -7.19 12.39
N ASP A 144 7.20 -5.98 12.85
CA ASP A 144 6.37 -5.08 13.65
C ASP A 144 5.88 -3.84 12.88
N ARG A 145 5.90 -3.89 11.56
CA ARG A 145 5.59 -2.78 10.67
C ARG A 145 5.05 -3.24 9.33
N ALA A 146 4.40 -2.34 8.60
CA ALA A 146 3.96 -2.58 7.22
C ALA A 146 5.14 -3.00 6.33
N ARG A 147 4.87 -3.89 5.36
CA ARG A 147 5.82 -4.27 4.32
C ARG A 147 6.04 -3.12 3.36
N LEU A 148 7.26 -2.95 2.92
CA LEU A 148 7.68 -1.88 2.00
C LEU A 148 8.06 -2.45 0.65
N TYR A 149 7.55 -1.82 -0.42
CA TYR A 149 8.05 -1.95 -1.79
C TYR A 149 8.46 -0.56 -2.27
N ILE A 150 9.45 -0.45 -3.16
CA ILE A 150 10.09 0.81 -3.53
C ILE A 150 10.16 1.03 -5.04
N ALA A 151 10.16 2.31 -5.45
CA ALA A 151 10.31 2.72 -6.85
C ALA A 151 11.55 3.60 -7.12
N GLY A 152 12.31 3.94 -6.11
CA GLY A 152 13.48 4.80 -6.28
C GLY A 152 13.13 6.27 -6.56
N GLU A 153 13.91 6.94 -7.36
CA GLU A 153 13.62 8.31 -7.80
C GLU A 153 12.50 8.34 -8.84
N VAL A 154 11.60 9.33 -8.77
CA VAL A 154 10.61 9.56 -9.83
C VAL A 154 11.32 10.06 -11.08
N ILE A 155 11.19 9.34 -12.18
CA ILE A 155 11.78 9.73 -13.47
C ILE A 155 10.99 10.90 -14.03
N THR A 156 11.64 12.05 -14.12
CA THR A 156 11.10 13.29 -14.70
C THR A 156 12.16 13.94 -15.56
N GLY A 157 11.75 14.67 -16.58
CA GLY A 157 12.69 15.35 -17.46
C GLY A 157 12.13 15.52 -18.87
N THR A 158 12.88 16.22 -19.70
CA THR A 158 12.51 16.49 -21.11
C THR A 158 13.57 16.02 -22.11
N THR A 159 14.68 15.47 -21.63
CA THR A 159 15.77 14.94 -22.46
C THR A 159 16.03 13.45 -22.15
N SER A 160 16.42 12.68 -23.18
CA SER A 160 16.71 11.25 -23.02
C SER A 160 17.87 10.99 -22.05
N SER A 161 18.89 11.84 -22.01
CA SER A 161 20.04 11.67 -21.11
C SER A 161 19.59 11.72 -19.64
N GLU A 162 18.84 12.77 -19.27
CA GLU A 162 18.34 12.94 -17.89
C GLU A 162 17.54 11.75 -17.41
N VAL A 163 16.55 11.33 -18.20
CA VAL A 163 15.61 10.27 -17.78
C VAL A 163 16.27 8.90 -17.74
N LEU A 164 17.19 8.59 -18.66
CA LEU A 164 17.89 7.31 -18.69
C LEU A 164 18.92 7.18 -17.57
N GLU A 165 19.55 8.28 -17.13
CA GLU A 165 20.42 8.28 -15.96
C GLU A 165 19.65 7.95 -14.67
N VAL A 166 18.44 8.52 -14.47
CA VAL A 166 17.59 8.18 -13.32
C VAL A 166 17.14 6.73 -13.40
N LEU A 167 16.68 6.27 -14.57
CA LEU A 167 16.26 4.89 -14.79
C LEU A 167 17.39 3.91 -14.44
N GLN A 168 18.63 4.21 -14.88
CA GLN A 168 19.78 3.37 -14.57
C GLN A 168 20.08 3.31 -13.08
N ARG A 169 20.03 4.46 -12.36
CA ARG A 169 20.21 4.46 -10.90
C ARG A 169 19.13 3.65 -10.17
N ASN A 170 17.88 3.74 -10.61
CA ASN A 170 16.80 2.95 -10.05
C ASN A 170 16.98 1.44 -10.32
N ALA A 171 17.48 1.07 -11.50
CA ALA A 171 17.80 -0.31 -11.82
C ALA A 171 18.96 -0.84 -10.96
N GLU A 172 19.99 -0.04 -10.72
CA GLU A 172 21.10 -0.38 -9.81
C GLU A 172 20.66 -0.49 -8.34
N LEU A 173 19.69 0.33 -7.94
CA LEU A 173 19.03 0.22 -6.63
C LEU A 173 18.15 -1.03 -6.50
N ASP A 174 17.88 -1.73 -7.60
CA ASP A 174 17.04 -2.94 -7.65
C ASP A 174 15.63 -2.66 -7.08
N VAL A 175 14.95 -1.67 -7.64
CA VAL A 175 13.60 -1.27 -7.24
C VAL A 175 12.54 -2.32 -7.62
N ASN A 176 11.34 -2.25 -7.03
CA ASN A 176 10.22 -3.11 -7.41
C ASN A 176 9.47 -2.58 -8.64
N TRP A 177 9.43 -1.25 -8.76
CA TRP A 177 8.72 -0.52 -9.82
C TRP A 177 9.56 0.63 -10.34
N MET A 178 9.49 0.94 -11.62
CA MET A 178 9.87 2.25 -12.14
C MET A 178 8.70 3.21 -12.00
N LYS A 179 8.96 4.50 -11.81
CA LYS A 179 7.92 5.55 -11.73
C LYS A 179 8.27 6.72 -12.61
N ILE A 180 7.34 7.10 -13.51
CA ILE A 180 7.44 8.34 -14.29
C ILE A 180 6.37 9.35 -13.90
N ARG A 181 6.64 10.63 -14.18
CA ARG A 181 5.63 11.69 -14.18
C ARG A 181 5.62 12.36 -15.54
N VAL A 182 4.45 12.36 -16.20
CA VAL A 182 4.32 12.88 -17.58
C VAL A 182 3.62 14.22 -17.65
N ASP A 183 2.76 14.57 -16.69
CA ASP A 183 1.97 15.79 -16.69
C ASP A 183 2.79 17.07 -16.43
N ASP A 184 2.19 18.21 -16.72
CA ASP A 184 2.78 19.54 -16.54
C ASP A 184 2.45 20.18 -15.19
N ASN A 185 1.90 19.41 -14.25
CA ASN A 185 1.47 19.90 -12.94
C ASN A 185 0.62 21.19 -13.05
N LEU A 186 -0.44 21.12 -13.86
CA LEU A 186 -1.34 22.24 -14.19
C LEU A 186 -0.61 23.44 -14.81
N GLY A 187 0.33 23.20 -15.72
CA GLY A 187 1.07 24.22 -16.45
C GLY A 187 2.25 24.81 -15.68
N SER A 188 2.63 24.27 -14.52
CA SER A 188 3.78 24.74 -13.74
C SER A 188 5.12 24.13 -14.16
N THR A 189 5.09 23.04 -14.90
CA THR A 189 6.26 22.34 -15.46
C THR A 189 6.00 21.97 -16.93
N SER A 190 7.02 21.46 -17.62
CA SER A 190 6.85 20.92 -18.98
C SER A 190 6.34 19.49 -18.92
N LYS A 191 5.45 19.12 -19.84
CA LYS A 191 5.05 17.73 -20.06
C LYS A 191 6.21 16.90 -20.58
N MET A 192 6.27 15.64 -20.17
CA MET A 192 7.17 14.66 -20.80
C MET A 192 6.62 14.29 -22.18
N PRO A 193 7.40 14.41 -23.27
CA PRO A 193 6.94 14.05 -24.61
C PRO A 193 6.65 12.53 -24.74
N VAL A 194 5.67 12.17 -25.59
CA VAL A 194 5.24 10.77 -25.82
C VAL A 194 6.42 9.87 -26.21
N ASN A 195 7.24 10.29 -27.14
CA ASN A 195 8.41 9.50 -27.57
C ASN A 195 9.42 9.26 -26.44
N LEU A 196 9.48 10.18 -25.46
CA LEU A 196 10.40 10.05 -24.34
C LEU A 196 9.86 9.03 -23.32
N PHE A 197 8.59 9.16 -22.90
CA PHE A 197 8.04 8.18 -21.95
C PHE A 197 7.89 6.79 -22.58
N SER A 198 7.60 6.66 -23.89
CA SER A 198 7.64 5.36 -24.57
C SER A 198 9.03 4.71 -24.48
N THR A 199 10.10 5.48 -24.72
CA THR A 199 11.48 5.01 -24.57
C THR A 199 11.77 4.54 -23.14
N ILE A 200 11.25 5.25 -22.12
CA ILE A 200 11.45 4.85 -20.70
C ILE A 200 10.71 3.57 -20.40
N ILE A 201 9.48 3.42 -20.88
CA ILE A 201 8.67 2.19 -20.72
C ILE A 201 9.39 1.01 -21.35
N ASP A 202 9.76 1.11 -22.62
CA ASP A 202 10.48 0.06 -23.34
C ASP A 202 11.76 -0.34 -22.59
N ARG A 203 12.55 0.66 -22.17
CA ARG A 203 13.80 0.40 -21.45
C ARG A 203 13.59 -0.21 -20.08
N SER A 204 12.53 0.17 -19.36
CA SER A 204 12.16 -0.46 -18.08
C SER A 204 11.85 -1.95 -18.28
N HIS A 205 11.06 -2.28 -19.29
CA HIS A 205 10.70 -3.65 -19.65
C HIS A 205 11.92 -4.48 -20.09
N GLU A 206 12.82 -3.91 -20.90
CA GLU A 206 14.08 -4.57 -21.26
C GLU A 206 14.94 -4.96 -20.04
N LEU A 207 14.87 -4.16 -18.97
CA LEU A 207 15.56 -4.41 -17.70
C LEU A 207 14.76 -5.29 -16.74
N GLY A 208 13.54 -5.69 -17.11
CA GLY A 208 12.66 -6.56 -16.31
C GLY A 208 11.80 -5.84 -15.26
N PHE A 209 11.71 -4.50 -15.32
CA PHE A 209 10.90 -3.71 -14.39
C PHE A 209 9.54 -3.35 -14.97
N LYS A 210 8.51 -3.38 -14.13
CA LYS A 210 7.22 -2.75 -14.39
C LYS A 210 7.30 -1.24 -14.14
N LEU A 211 6.43 -0.46 -14.83
CA LEU A 211 6.43 0.98 -14.74
C LEU A 211 5.06 1.55 -14.39
N ALA A 212 5.03 2.41 -13.36
CA ALA A 212 3.87 3.18 -12.94
C ALA A 212 3.94 4.62 -13.46
N SER A 213 2.81 5.13 -13.97
CA SER A 213 2.74 6.44 -14.62
C SER A 213 1.87 7.42 -13.85
N HIS A 214 2.47 8.52 -13.37
CA HIS A 214 1.76 9.70 -12.87
C HIS A 214 1.26 10.54 -14.03
N LEU A 215 -0.01 10.90 -14.02
CA LEU A 215 -0.68 11.67 -15.06
C LEU A 215 -1.76 12.59 -14.48
N PHE A 216 -2.34 13.43 -15.31
CA PHE A 216 -3.50 14.27 -15.01
C PHE A 216 -4.56 14.20 -16.10
N TYR A 217 -4.15 14.14 -17.36
CA TYR A 217 -4.97 14.34 -18.56
C TYR A 217 -5.39 13.02 -19.19
N LEU A 218 -6.60 12.99 -19.74
CA LEU A 218 -7.15 11.82 -20.44
C LEU A 218 -6.29 11.38 -21.62
N GLU A 219 -5.83 12.34 -22.44
CA GLU A 219 -5.03 12.01 -23.61
C GLU A 219 -3.66 11.43 -23.22
N ASP A 220 -3.03 11.96 -22.13
CA ASP A 220 -1.79 11.37 -21.61
C ASP A 220 -2.01 9.91 -21.16
N ALA A 221 -3.18 9.61 -20.54
CA ALA A 221 -3.52 8.26 -20.10
C ALA A 221 -3.66 7.29 -21.29
N LYS A 222 -4.33 7.71 -22.37
CA LYS A 222 -4.47 6.92 -23.59
C LYS A 222 -3.11 6.64 -24.22
N ASP A 223 -2.26 7.65 -24.32
CA ASP A 223 -0.91 7.50 -24.90
C ASP A 223 -0.02 6.60 -24.04
N LEU A 224 -0.12 6.69 -22.72
CA LEU A 224 0.59 5.79 -21.79
C LEU A 224 0.13 4.35 -21.93
N LEU A 225 -1.18 4.09 -22.04
CA LEU A 225 -1.71 2.73 -22.28
C LEU A 225 -1.23 2.16 -23.62
N ARG A 226 -1.21 2.99 -24.69
CA ARG A 226 -0.68 2.58 -26.00
C ARG A 226 0.82 2.32 -25.96
N ALA A 227 1.57 3.05 -25.12
CA ALA A 227 3.00 2.86 -24.92
C ALA A 227 3.33 1.65 -24.01
N GLY A 228 2.33 1.02 -23.36
CA GLY A 228 2.51 -0.19 -22.54
C GLY A 228 2.85 0.07 -21.08
N THR A 229 2.41 1.18 -20.47
CA THR A 229 2.54 1.37 -19.01
C THR A 229 1.89 0.20 -18.26
N ASP A 230 2.41 -0.15 -17.08
CA ASP A 230 1.88 -1.28 -16.27
C ASP A 230 0.94 -0.83 -15.15
N PHE A 231 0.87 0.46 -14.86
CA PHE A 231 0.03 0.99 -13.78
C PHE A 231 -0.29 2.47 -13.99
N ILE A 232 -1.59 2.81 -13.96
CA ILE A 232 -2.07 4.19 -13.99
C ILE A 232 -2.14 4.71 -12.55
N ALA A 233 -1.21 5.58 -12.22
CA ALA A 233 -1.07 6.15 -10.89
C ALA A 233 -1.64 7.56 -10.83
N HIS A 234 -2.78 7.74 -10.25
CA HIS A 234 -3.68 8.88 -10.11
C HIS A 234 -4.87 8.88 -11.07
N SER A 235 -5.89 9.60 -10.63
CA SER A 235 -7.09 9.84 -11.41
C SER A 235 -6.82 10.67 -12.67
N ILE A 236 -7.52 10.36 -13.74
CA ILE A 236 -7.81 11.31 -14.81
C ILE A 236 -8.81 12.32 -14.26
N ARG A 237 -8.53 13.62 -14.38
CA ARG A 237 -9.31 14.66 -13.69
C ARG A 237 -9.43 16.00 -14.42
N ASP A 238 -9.06 16.02 -15.70
CA ASP A 238 -9.31 17.15 -16.62
C ASP A 238 -10.68 17.06 -17.28
N VAL A 239 -11.05 15.88 -17.77
CA VAL A 239 -12.33 15.58 -18.43
C VAL A 239 -12.80 14.19 -18.06
N ASN A 240 -14.06 13.87 -18.37
CA ASN A 240 -14.61 12.52 -18.20
C ASN A 240 -13.95 11.53 -19.16
N VAL A 241 -13.71 10.32 -18.68
CA VAL A 241 -13.19 9.22 -19.53
C VAL A 241 -14.21 8.86 -20.61
N ASP A 242 -13.70 8.49 -21.76
CA ASP A 242 -14.48 8.07 -22.90
C ASP A 242 -14.34 6.57 -23.19
N GLU A 243 -15.12 6.09 -24.16
CA GLU A 243 -15.16 4.67 -24.55
C GLU A 243 -13.77 4.18 -25.01
N GLU A 244 -13.01 5.02 -25.74
CA GLU A 244 -11.66 4.67 -26.19
C GLU A 244 -10.70 4.39 -25.02
N PHE A 245 -10.75 5.22 -23.97
CA PHE A 245 -9.93 4.99 -22.78
C PHE A 245 -10.33 3.69 -22.06
N LEU A 246 -11.64 3.45 -21.90
CA LEU A 246 -12.13 2.23 -21.24
C LEU A 246 -11.72 0.97 -22.03
N ASP A 247 -11.78 1.03 -23.35
CA ASP A 247 -11.34 -0.05 -24.23
C ASP A 247 -9.82 -0.30 -24.11
N LEU A 248 -9.02 0.75 -24.12
CA LEU A 248 -7.56 0.65 -23.95
C LEU A 248 -7.20 0.06 -22.58
N LEU A 249 -7.85 0.52 -21.51
CA LEU A 249 -7.62 0.02 -20.16
C LEU A 249 -8.04 -1.46 -20.04
N SER A 250 -9.17 -1.84 -20.64
CA SER A 250 -9.65 -3.22 -20.68
C SER A 250 -8.71 -4.15 -21.42
N GLN A 251 -8.19 -3.73 -22.59
CA GLN A 251 -7.28 -4.52 -23.41
C GLN A 251 -5.91 -4.70 -22.76
N SER A 252 -5.43 -3.69 -22.03
CA SER A 252 -4.13 -3.73 -21.35
C SER A 252 -4.16 -4.54 -20.07
N GLY A 253 -5.31 -4.65 -19.38
CA GLY A 253 -5.44 -5.25 -18.07
C GLY A 253 -4.67 -4.50 -16.96
N VAL A 254 -4.26 -3.27 -17.22
CA VAL A 254 -3.52 -2.39 -16.31
C VAL A 254 -4.43 -1.93 -15.16
N CYS A 255 -3.90 -1.89 -13.95
CA CYS A 255 -4.62 -1.35 -12.80
C CYS A 255 -4.64 0.18 -12.83
N TYR A 256 -5.80 0.72 -12.40
CA TYR A 256 -6.01 2.14 -12.18
C TYR A 256 -6.07 2.46 -10.69
N SER A 257 -5.24 3.38 -10.20
CA SER A 257 -5.22 3.82 -8.80
C SER A 257 -5.76 5.24 -8.69
N PRO A 258 -6.93 5.46 -8.07
CA PRO A 258 -7.59 6.76 -8.10
C PRO A 258 -6.88 7.83 -7.27
N THR A 259 -6.34 7.49 -6.11
CA THR A 259 -5.69 8.43 -5.18
C THR A 259 -6.48 9.73 -4.95
N LEU A 260 -7.79 9.64 -4.70
CA LEU A 260 -8.67 10.81 -4.54
C LEU A 260 -8.21 11.72 -3.39
N THR A 261 -7.63 11.13 -2.35
CA THR A 261 -7.04 11.86 -1.22
C THR A 261 -5.90 12.77 -1.63
N ARG A 262 -5.15 12.42 -2.69
CA ARG A 262 -4.13 13.30 -3.26
C ARG A 262 -4.74 14.63 -3.68
N GLU A 263 -5.88 14.61 -4.37
CA GLU A 263 -6.58 15.83 -4.78
C GLU A 263 -7.07 16.62 -3.57
N VAL A 264 -7.76 15.93 -2.65
CA VAL A 264 -8.28 16.52 -1.40
C VAL A 264 -7.15 17.20 -0.62
N SER A 265 -5.97 16.59 -0.52
CA SER A 265 -4.83 17.11 0.24
C SER A 265 -4.34 18.48 -0.23
N THR A 266 -4.58 18.85 -1.48
CA THR A 266 -4.12 20.12 -2.05
C THR A 266 -4.93 21.32 -1.58
N PHE A 267 -6.22 21.12 -1.23
CA PHE A 267 -7.13 22.21 -0.89
C PHE A 267 -7.80 22.05 0.48
N ILE A 268 -7.75 20.89 1.13
CA ILE A 268 -8.47 20.64 2.39
C ILE A 268 -8.06 21.63 3.50
N TYR A 269 -6.85 22.16 3.42
CA TYR A 269 -6.30 23.15 4.36
C TYR A 269 -6.64 24.61 4.00
N GLU A 270 -7.55 24.86 3.07
CA GLU A 270 -8.10 26.21 2.85
C GLU A 270 -8.94 26.68 4.05
N ASN A 271 -9.42 25.75 4.87
CA ASN A 271 -10.02 25.96 6.18
C ASN A 271 -9.42 24.95 7.17
N ARG A 272 -9.76 25.06 8.46
CA ARG A 272 -9.40 24.01 9.40
C ARG A 272 -10.25 22.77 9.09
N PRO A 273 -9.64 21.62 8.74
CA PRO A 273 -10.40 20.41 8.44
C PRO A 273 -11.13 19.85 9.67
N ASP A 274 -12.35 19.34 9.48
CA ASP A 274 -13.15 18.73 10.57
C ASP A 274 -12.43 17.50 11.18
N PHE A 275 -11.64 16.78 10.40
CA PHE A 275 -10.93 15.60 10.89
C PHE A 275 -9.83 15.93 11.92
N PHE A 276 -9.43 17.18 12.08
CA PHE A 276 -8.52 17.57 13.15
C PHE A 276 -9.13 17.41 14.54
N ASP A 277 -10.44 17.18 14.65
CA ASP A 277 -11.15 16.86 15.87
C ASP A 277 -11.62 15.37 15.93
N ASP A 278 -11.29 14.58 14.91
CA ASP A 278 -11.63 13.15 14.84
C ASP A 278 -10.72 12.34 15.80
N PRO A 279 -11.28 11.61 16.80
CA PRO A 279 -10.48 10.79 17.71
C PRO A 279 -9.60 9.76 17.02
N PHE A 280 -10.05 9.21 15.87
CA PHE A 280 -9.28 8.26 15.09
C PHE A 280 -8.01 8.88 14.48
N PHE A 281 -8.10 10.12 14.04
CA PHE A 281 -6.94 10.91 13.59
C PHE A 281 -6.04 11.30 14.77
N LEU A 282 -6.64 11.79 15.85
CA LEU A 282 -5.91 12.35 17.02
C LEU A 282 -5.07 11.29 17.76
N LYS A 283 -5.40 9.99 17.60
CA LYS A 283 -4.63 8.89 18.20
C LYS A 283 -3.14 8.95 17.83
N HIS A 284 -2.81 9.41 16.61
CA HIS A 284 -1.44 9.45 16.09
C HIS A 284 -1.03 10.83 15.57
N ALA A 285 -1.88 11.85 15.75
CA ALA A 285 -1.63 13.20 15.22
C ALA A 285 -0.51 13.90 15.95
N ASP A 286 0.39 14.53 15.20
CA ASP A 286 1.34 15.51 15.73
C ASP A 286 0.65 16.87 15.89
N THR A 287 0.46 17.29 17.12
CA THR A 287 -0.20 18.56 17.45
C THR A 287 0.55 19.77 16.90
N VAL A 288 1.87 19.72 16.74
CA VAL A 288 2.67 20.79 16.13
C VAL A 288 2.30 20.91 14.65
N VAL A 289 2.18 19.81 13.95
CA VAL A 289 1.75 19.76 12.54
C VAL A 289 0.33 20.29 12.39
N VAL A 290 -0.61 19.81 13.21
CA VAL A 290 -2.02 20.26 13.21
C VAL A 290 -2.11 21.79 13.42
N ASN A 291 -1.38 22.31 14.39
CA ASN A 291 -1.36 23.74 14.65
C ASN A 291 -0.82 24.56 13.48
N LYS A 292 0.30 24.13 12.89
CA LYS A 292 0.89 24.77 11.69
C LYS A 292 -0.06 24.76 10.49
N LEU A 293 -0.77 23.65 10.26
CA LEU A 293 -1.76 23.53 9.19
C LEU A 293 -3.01 24.36 9.44
N SER A 294 -3.31 24.69 10.70
CA SER A 294 -4.45 25.50 11.12
C SER A 294 -4.18 27.02 11.10
N GLU A 295 -2.95 27.44 10.78
CA GLU A 295 -2.61 28.88 10.72
C GLU A 295 -3.40 29.62 9.64
N VAL A 296 -3.99 30.77 9.99
CA VAL A 296 -4.82 31.59 9.07
C VAL A 296 -4.07 31.98 7.80
N VAL A 297 -2.80 32.34 7.95
CA VAL A 297 -1.92 32.70 6.81
C VAL A 297 -1.77 31.53 5.83
N ARG A 298 -1.62 30.31 6.35
CA ARG A 298 -1.50 29.10 5.52
C ARG A 298 -2.83 28.77 4.84
N GLN A 299 -3.93 28.85 5.56
CA GLN A 299 -5.26 28.65 4.99
C GLN A 299 -5.54 29.64 3.85
N GLN A 300 -5.18 30.91 4.02
CA GLN A 300 -5.31 31.91 2.97
C GLN A 300 -4.44 31.58 1.78
N ALA A 301 -3.19 31.20 1.98
CA ALA A 301 -2.29 30.80 0.90
C ALA A 301 -2.86 29.60 0.08
N VAL A 302 -3.51 28.63 0.73
CA VAL A 302 -4.19 27.52 0.04
C VAL A 302 -5.41 28.01 -0.76
N ARG A 303 -6.22 28.90 -0.21
CA ARG A 303 -7.38 29.48 -0.91
C ARG A 303 -6.96 30.24 -2.19
N GLU A 304 -5.84 30.92 -2.13
CA GLU A 304 -5.31 31.74 -3.24
C GLU A 304 -4.46 30.93 -4.24
N ASN A 305 -4.10 29.70 -3.90
CA ASN A 305 -3.28 28.83 -4.76
C ASN A 305 -4.08 28.32 -5.95
N THR A 306 -3.71 28.75 -7.14
CA THR A 306 -4.42 28.40 -8.39
C THR A 306 -4.39 26.91 -8.70
N SER A 307 -3.28 26.21 -8.38
CA SER A 307 -3.17 24.76 -8.57
C SER A 307 -4.07 24.01 -7.58
N ALA A 308 -4.10 24.40 -6.30
CA ALA A 308 -5.00 23.83 -5.31
C ALA A 308 -6.48 23.96 -5.75
N GLN A 309 -6.87 25.12 -6.25
CA GLN A 309 -8.22 25.35 -6.78
C GLN A 309 -8.46 24.58 -8.09
N GLY A 310 -7.43 24.33 -8.90
CA GLY A 310 -7.48 23.45 -10.07
C GLY A 310 -7.79 22.00 -9.68
N TYR A 311 -7.07 21.46 -8.72
CA TYR A 311 -7.30 20.10 -8.19
C TYR A 311 -8.66 19.98 -7.50
N LYS A 312 -9.12 21.02 -6.80
CA LYS A 312 -10.47 21.04 -6.19
C LYS A 312 -11.57 20.90 -7.24
N ARG A 313 -11.41 21.56 -8.41
CA ARG A 313 -12.37 21.38 -9.54
C ARG A 313 -12.23 20.02 -10.21
N GLY A 314 -11.05 19.44 -10.23
CA GLY A 314 -10.82 18.11 -10.81
C GLY A 314 -11.37 16.95 -9.99
N LEU A 315 -11.54 17.11 -8.66
CA LEU A 315 -12.01 16.01 -7.79
C LEU A 315 -13.36 15.41 -8.18
N PRO A 316 -14.42 16.17 -8.49
CA PRO A 316 -15.68 15.61 -8.98
C PRO A 316 -15.51 14.78 -10.25
N ILE A 317 -14.70 15.26 -11.21
CA ILE A 317 -14.38 14.55 -12.45
C ILE A 317 -13.65 13.24 -12.14
N ALA A 318 -12.65 13.28 -11.24
CA ALA A 318 -11.94 12.09 -10.81
C ALA A 318 -12.88 11.02 -10.20
N MET A 319 -13.87 11.45 -9.40
CA MET A 319 -14.88 10.55 -8.80
C MET A 319 -15.83 9.96 -9.85
N GLU A 320 -16.30 10.76 -10.81
CA GLU A 320 -17.12 10.28 -11.93
C GLU A 320 -16.34 9.29 -12.81
N ASN A 321 -15.07 9.57 -13.08
CA ASN A 321 -14.18 8.68 -13.83
C ASN A 321 -13.95 7.35 -13.11
N LEU A 322 -13.69 7.38 -11.80
CA LEU A 322 -13.59 6.17 -10.99
C LEU A 322 -14.86 5.33 -11.11
N LYS A 323 -16.05 5.97 -11.00
CA LYS A 323 -17.33 5.27 -11.16
C LYS A 323 -17.45 4.61 -12.54
N SER A 324 -17.10 5.32 -13.61
CA SER A 324 -17.16 4.79 -14.97
C SER A 324 -16.24 3.57 -15.16
N ILE A 325 -15.02 3.61 -14.61
CA ILE A 325 -14.07 2.51 -14.68
C ILE A 325 -14.56 1.29 -13.89
N VAL A 326 -15.11 1.52 -12.70
CA VAL A 326 -15.70 0.45 -11.86
C VAL A 326 -16.92 -0.17 -12.52
N ASP A 327 -17.81 0.64 -13.11
CA ASP A 327 -19.00 0.14 -13.82
C ASP A 327 -18.65 -0.68 -15.08
N ALA A 328 -17.49 -0.41 -15.68
CA ALA A 328 -16.92 -1.21 -16.76
C ALA A 328 -16.22 -2.51 -16.26
N GLY A 329 -16.19 -2.76 -14.94
CA GLY A 329 -15.57 -3.95 -14.35
C GLY A 329 -14.05 -4.00 -14.46
N LEU A 330 -13.40 -2.84 -14.57
CA LEU A 330 -11.95 -2.75 -14.77
C LEU A 330 -11.20 -2.73 -13.44
N PRO A 331 -9.92 -3.19 -13.39
CA PRO A 331 -9.18 -3.38 -12.15
C PRO A 331 -8.82 -2.05 -11.48
N ILE A 332 -9.15 -1.94 -10.18
CA ILE A 332 -8.81 -0.80 -9.33
C ILE A 332 -7.81 -1.25 -8.27
N GLY A 333 -6.68 -0.54 -8.20
CA GLY A 333 -5.71 -0.67 -7.10
C GLY A 333 -5.87 0.48 -6.11
N PHE A 334 -6.22 0.17 -4.86
CA PHE A 334 -6.31 1.16 -3.79
C PHE A 334 -4.96 1.85 -3.57
N GLY A 335 -4.92 3.18 -3.65
CA GLY A 335 -3.73 3.99 -3.41
C GLY A 335 -4.11 5.41 -3.01
N THR A 336 -3.22 6.14 -2.35
CA THR A 336 -3.54 7.41 -1.69
C THR A 336 -2.60 8.55 -1.99
N ASP A 337 -1.36 8.26 -2.40
CA ASP A 337 -0.27 9.22 -2.51
C ASP A 337 0.05 9.92 -1.15
N THR A 338 -0.15 9.19 -0.03
CA THR A 338 0.22 9.67 1.32
C THR A 338 1.74 9.74 1.50
N GLY A 339 2.20 10.51 2.49
CA GLY A 339 3.62 10.68 2.84
C GLY A 339 4.18 12.06 2.59
N PRO A 340 3.86 12.79 1.50
CA PRO A 340 4.16 14.21 1.39
C PRO A 340 3.56 15.04 2.54
N ALA A 341 4.14 16.19 2.83
CA ALA A 341 3.73 17.06 3.93
C ALA A 341 2.22 17.37 3.93
N GLY A 342 1.56 17.09 5.03
CA GLY A 342 0.11 17.27 5.20
C GLY A 342 -0.75 16.16 4.57
N ARG A 343 -0.16 15.07 4.07
CA ARG A 343 -0.86 13.86 3.64
C ARG A 343 -0.60 12.77 4.67
N PHE A 344 -1.48 12.72 5.67
CA PHE A 344 -1.28 11.89 6.85
C PHE A 344 -1.43 10.40 6.54
N GLN A 345 -0.31 9.70 6.62
CA GLN A 345 -0.21 8.25 6.48
C GLN A 345 -1.13 7.52 7.47
N GLY A 346 -1.76 6.46 7.05
CA GLY A 346 -2.75 5.71 7.80
C GLY A 346 -4.14 6.36 7.78
N PHE A 347 -4.26 7.59 8.21
CA PHE A 347 -5.56 8.28 8.25
C PHE A 347 -6.13 8.57 6.85
N PHE A 348 -5.29 9.01 5.91
CA PHE A 348 -5.75 9.31 4.55
C PHE A 348 -6.11 8.05 3.77
N GLU A 349 -5.57 6.89 4.13
CA GLU A 349 -6.02 5.60 3.60
C GLU A 349 -7.48 5.35 3.96
N HIS A 350 -7.87 5.58 5.21
CA HIS A 350 -9.28 5.51 5.62
C HIS A 350 -10.15 6.61 5.00
N MET A 351 -9.58 7.76 4.70
CA MET A 351 -10.28 8.82 3.93
C MET A 351 -10.52 8.38 2.49
N GLU A 352 -9.53 7.73 1.85
CA GLU A 352 -9.66 7.20 0.49
C GLU A 352 -10.78 6.18 0.39
N LEU A 353 -10.88 5.22 1.33
CA LEU A 353 -11.99 4.25 1.37
C LEU A 353 -13.36 4.96 1.35
N VAL A 354 -13.50 6.05 2.14
CA VAL A 354 -14.73 6.85 2.18
C VAL A 354 -14.97 7.63 0.90
N LEU A 355 -13.92 8.16 0.27
CA LEU A 355 -14.03 8.89 -1.00
C LEU A 355 -14.42 7.93 -2.14
N MET A 356 -13.85 6.72 -2.19
CA MET A 356 -14.23 5.68 -3.15
C MET A 356 -15.72 5.28 -2.99
N GLN A 357 -16.20 5.16 -1.74
CA GLN A 357 -17.63 4.93 -1.48
C GLN A 357 -18.51 6.10 -1.98
N ARG A 358 -18.06 7.34 -1.74
CA ARG A 358 -18.76 8.53 -2.28
C ARG A 358 -18.74 8.59 -3.80
N ALA A 359 -17.73 8.06 -4.44
CA ALA A 359 -17.64 7.90 -5.89
C ALA A 359 -18.54 6.80 -6.43
N GLY A 360 -19.21 6.01 -5.56
CA GLY A 360 -20.22 5.01 -5.94
C GLY A 360 -19.75 3.56 -5.91
N MET A 361 -18.58 3.27 -5.34
CA MET A 361 -18.15 1.89 -5.09
C MET A 361 -18.88 1.28 -3.89
N SER A 362 -19.22 0.01 -3.95
CA SER A 362 -19.71 -0.73 -2.79
C SER A 362 -18.59 -1.00 -1.79
N PRO A 363 -18.88 -1.22 -0.48
CA PRO A 363 -17.88 -1.59 0.49
C PRO A 363 -17.05 -2.82 0.08
N GLU A 364 -17.67 -3.83 -0.50
CA GLU A 364 -16.97 -5.02 -1.00
C GLU A 364 -15.98 -4.67 -2.13
N GLN A 365 -16.41 -3.89 -3.14
CA GLN A 365 -15.53 -3.45 -4.22
C GLN A 365 -14.32 -2.67 -3.68
N ILE A 366 -14.55 -1.80 -2.67
CA ILE A 366 -13.49 -1.03 -2.02
C ILE A 366 -12.51 -1.96 -1.30
N LEU A 367 -13.00 -2.89 -0.47
CA LEU A 367 -12.13 -3.81 0.26
C LEU A 367 -11.35 -4.73 -0.67
N ARG A 368 -11.97 -5.22 -1.73
CA ARG A 368 -11.27 -6.00 -2.77
C ARG A 368 -10.16 -5.18 -3.42
N SER A 369 -10.43 -3.91 -3.78
CA SER A 369 -9.42 -3.02 -4.36
C SER A 369 -8.26 -2.71 -3.42
N ALA A 370 -8.48 -2.80 -2.11
CA ALA A 370 -7.49 -2.54 -1.06
C ALA A 370 -6.81 -3.82 -0.52
N THR A 371 -7.16 -4.99 -1.05
CA THR A 371 -6.62 -6.28 -0.59
C THR A 371 -6.21 -7.15 -1.80
N GLY A 372 -7.03 -8.11 -2.23
CA GLY A 372 -6.71 -9.06 -3.29
C GLY A 372 -6.38 -8.39 -4.63
N GLU A 373 -7.18 -7.40 -5.07
CA GLU A 373 -6.91 -6.67 -6.33
C GLU A 373 -5.66 -5.80 -6.21
N ALA A 374 -5.41 -5.13 -5.05
CA ALA A 374 -4.18 -4.40 -4.82
C ALA A 374 -2.96 -5.31 -4.93
N ALA A 375 -3.00 -6.49 -4.31
CA ALA A 375 -1.92 -7.47 -4.41
C ALA A 375 -1.68 -7.89 -5.87
N LYS A 376 -2.75 -8.16 -6.62
CA LYS A 376 -2.70 -8.51 -8.05
C LYS A 376 -2.11 -7.38 -8.89
N CYS A 377 -2.52 -6.12 -8.64
CA CYS A 377 -1.95 -4.94 -9.30
C CYS A 377 -0.43 -4.85 -9.13
N LEU A 378 0.06 -5.23 -7.96
CA LEU A 378 1.49 -5.22 -7.64
C LEU A 378 2.23 -6.50 -8.09
N GLY A 379 1.51 -7.57 -8.50
CA GLY A 379 2.09 -8.88 -8.80
C GLY A 379 2.45 -9.68 -7.55
N LEU A 380 1.76 -9.43 -6.45
CA LEU A 380 1.98 -10.02 -5.12
C LEU A 380 0.85 -10.96 -4.67
N GLU A 381 -0.07 -11.32 -5.57
CA GLU A 381 -1.27 -12.10 -5.25
C GLU A 381 -0.98 -13.52 -4.76
N GLN A 382 0.22 -14.04 -4.99
CA GLN A 382 0.65 -15.33 -4.45
C GLN A 382 1.21 -15.21 -3.02
N GLU A 383 1.55 -14.00 -2.59
CA GLU A 383 2.19 -13.73 -1.31
C GLU A 383 1.21 -13.16 -0.26
N MET A 384 0.22 -12.33 -0.69
CA MET A 384 -0.65 -11.56 0.20
C MET A 384 -1.95 -11.10 -0.45
N GLY A 385 -2.74 -10.34 0.29
CA GLY A 385 -3.97 -9.67 -0.18
C GLY A 385 -5.24 -10.49 0.01
N THR A 386 -5.13 -11.80 0.27
CA THR A 386 -6.27 -12.64 0.68
C THR A 386 -5.81 -13.62 1.74
N LEU A 387 -6.75 -14.10 2.57
CA LEU A 387 -6.46 -15.09 3.61
C LEU A 387 -6.58 -16.49 3.02
N GLN A 388 -5.49 -16.98 2.43
CA GLN A 388 -5.41 -18.29 1.79
C GLN A 388 -4.11 -18.99 2.17
N PRO A 389 -4.03 -20.32 2.12
CA PRO A 389 -2.82 -21.07 2.42
C PRO A 389 -1.59 -20.59 1.64
N ASN A 390 -0.44 -20.59 2.30
CA ASN A 390 0.88 -20.14 1.86
C ASN A 390 1.06 -18.62 1.74
N ARG A 391 0.04 -17.79 1.97
CA ARG A 391 0.16 -16.32 2.01
C ARG A 391 0.58 -15.84 3.38
N TRP A 392 1.16 -14.65 3.45
CA TRP A 392 1.46 -14.01 4.72
C TRP A 392 0.21 -13.86 5.57
N ALA A 393 0.34 -14.14 6.85
CA ALA A 393 -0.73 -13.95 7.83
C ALA A 393 -0.82 -12.47 8.23
N ASP A 394 -1.17 -11.63 7.23
CA ASP A 394 -1.36 -10.19 7.37
C ASP A 394 -2.87 -9.91 7.39
N PHE A 395 -3.44 -9.56 8.55
CA PHE A 395 -4.89 -9.36 8.71
C PHE A 395 -5.25 -8.35 9.79
N ILE A 396 -6.49 -7.89 9.75
CA ILE A 396 -7.06 -6.92 10.68
C ILE A 396 -8.24 -7.57 11.39
N VAL A 397 -8.28 -7.41 12.72
CA VAL A 397 -9.41 -7.80 13.56
C VAL A 397 -10.25 -6.56 13.83
N LEU A 398 -11.54 -6.63 13.49
CA LEU A 398 -12.51 -5.55 13.60
C LEU A 398 -13.64 -5.92 14.56
N THR A 399 -14.24 -4.88 15.19
CA THR A 399 -15.41 -5.04 16.05
C THR A 399 -16.74 -4.86 15.30
N GLU A 400 -16.71 -4.33 14.07
CA GLU A 400 -17.90 -4.07 13.24
C GLU A 400 -17.66 -4.47 11.80
N ASN A 401 -18.75 -4.86 11.09
CA ASN A 401 -18.67 -5.37 9.72
C ASN A 401 -18.38 -4.27 8.69
N PRO A 402 -17.20 -4.30 8.03
CA PRO A 402 -16.83 -3.30 7.04
C PRO A 402 -17.57 -3.45 5.70
N LEU A 403 -18.19 -4.61 5.41
CA LEU A 403 -19.01 -4.80 4.21
C LEU A 403 -20.40 -4.13 4.34
N GLU A 404 -20.85 -3.84 5.55
CA GLU A 404 -22.05 -3.04 5.78
C GLU A 404 -21.78 -1.54 5.60
N ASN A 405 -20.61 -1.09 6.08
CA ASN A 405 -20.17 0.29 5.97
C ASN A 405 -18.64 0.33 6.00
N VAL A 406 -18.02 0.86 4.95
CA VAL A 406 -16.56 0.93 4.87
C VAL A 406 -15.90 1.71 6.02
N ARG A 407 -16.65 2.61 6.68
CA ARG A 407 -16.17 3.33 7.87
C ARG A 407 -15.89 2.40 9.05
N ASN A 408 -16.49 1.21 9.08
CA ASN A 408 -16.24 0.21 10.10
C ASN A 408 -14.81 -0.36 10.05
N MET A 409 -14.07 -0.12 8.94
CA MET A 409 -12.62 -0.34 8.90
C MET A 409 -11.83 0.46 9.94
N ARG A 410 -12.42 1.47 10.57
CA ARG A 410 -11.81 2.25 11.66
C ARG A 410 -11.94 1.58 13.04
N ASN A 411 -12.81 0.59 13.17
CA ASN A 411 -13.08 -0.13 14.42
C ASN A 411 -12.08 -1.27 14.62
N ILE A 412 -10.79 -0.94 14.50
CA ILE A 412 -9.66 -1.86 14.61
C ILE A 412 -9.48 -2.24 16.08
N GLU A 413 -9.54 -3.54 16.39
CA GLU A 413 -9.16 -4.10 17.69
C GLU A 413 -7.68 -4.49 17.69
N SER A 414 -7.22 -5.13 16.62
CA SER A 414 -5.81 -5.49 16.46
C SER A 414 -5.43 -5.64 14.98
N VAL A 415 -4.15 -5.48 14.71
CA VAL A 415 -3.55 -5.72 13.39
C VAL A 415 -2.49 -6.80 13.56
N TRP A 416 -2.40 -7.69 12.59
CA TRP A 416 -1.47 -8.80 12.60
C TRP A 416 -0.67 -8.79 11.30
N ILE A 417 0.65 -8.91 11.40
CA ILE A 417 1.58 -8.97 10.27
C ILE A 417 2.49 -10.17 10.45
N ALA A 418 2.53 -11.04 9.46
CA ALA A 418 3.21 -12.35 9.55
C ALA A 418 2.80 -13.12 10.83
N GLY A 419 1.52 -13.04 11.23
CA GLY A 419 1.01 -13.67 12.45
C GLY A 419 1.44 -13.02 13.75
N ASN A 420 2.13 -11.86 13.72
CA ASN A 420 2.52 -11.11 14.91
C ASN A 420 1.54 -9.96 15.15
N ARG A 421 1.13 -9.79 16.41
CA ARG A 421 0.28 -8.66 16.80
C ARG A 421 1.05 -7.36 16.81
N ILE A 422 0.50 -6.34 16.14
CA ILE A 422 1.06 -5.00 16.06
C ILE A 422 0.43 -4.11 17.15
N GLY A 423 1.27 -3.31 17.85
CA GLY A 423 0.84 -2.30 18.82
C GLY A 423 1.00 -2.70 20.26
#